data_93c386c9c487a054527d89583d24a8ed
#
_entry.id   93c386c9c487a054527d89583d24a8ed
#
_cell.length_a   1.000
_cell.length_b   1.000
_cell.length_c   1.000
_cell.angle_alpha   90.00
_cell.angle_beta   90.00
_cell.angle_gamma   90.00
#
_symmetry.space_group_name_H-M   'P 1'
#
loop_
_entity.id
_entity.type
_entity.pdbx_description
1 polymer ?
#
loop_
_entity_poly.entity_id
_entity_poly.type
_entity_poly.pdbx_seq_one_letter_code
_entity_poly.pdbx_strand_id
1 'polypeptide(L)'
;MSNIQSLNKNLYDKYDNRYIKRDEYSGGSAETTTYDNTDSGLTSTNVQDAIDELKILATSGSTSGVIPLNVVNPTLSVGNGSITVLWGDPEDTTIDGTVMAEWQGTKLVYKIGSYPTSITDGTLAVDNQVKDQYKTNGFTIDNLTNGETYYFALFPYSTEGAINTNKENRLSGIPQAYRVMTAIIDKTNSDPSTCITYDGDASTMTAGSSAWDSFFGHYPCLFKDGKEVGKLNPNNFAQFEDGSSADITSGSAGDVMIAFPKMGYKITTIGNTILVGMTDNPNAEGYCYLAHTRGTTVKDKFYLGAYKGYVSSSKLRSLSGKTPTVNTTIGNFRTYAQANGSGYDQSAFYQLVFRQCMYLLKYKNLDSQTAVGQGYTSSSNSASISTGGTNTKGMDFGETTGTLQMKLFGLEDFWGNVYEFIDGIFSDSSRNILTATENFNDTGSGYTNQGASGFSSDAGNWISDVQGTSEMGFVIKGTSGSSSTYYCDCGSLYAARLAFFGGDWGDGASAGAFRLLVSRFASDSGSRVSARLMYL
;
A
#
# COMPACT_ATOMS: atom_id res chain seq x y z
N MET A 1 28.50 -40.75 0.05
CA MET A 1 29.21 -39.91 -0.95
C MET A 1 28.33 -38.81 -1.58
N SER A 2 27.01 -38.91 -1.60
CA SER A 2 26.15 -37.82 -2.16
C SER A 2 25.96 -36.59 -1.26
N ASN A 3 26.09 -36.74 0.05
CA ASN A 3 25.86 -35.61 1.00
C ASN A 3 27.07 -34.67 1.14
N ILE A 4 28.28 -35.14 0.85
CA ILE A 4 29.50 -34.30 0.92
C ILE A 4 29.57 -33.33 -0.27
N GLN A 5 29.05 -33.74 -1.44
CA GLN A 5 29.02 -32.86 -2.62
C GLN A 5 28.01 -31.71 -2.51
N SER A 6 26.93 -31.87 -1.73
CA SER A 6 25.95 -30.78 -1.48
C SER A 6 26.43 -29.80 -0.44
N LEU A 7 27.19 -30.23 0.57
CA LEU A 7 27.79 -29.31 1.55
C LEU A 7 28.87 -28.42 0.92
N ASN A 8 29.72 -28.97 0.06
CA ASN A 8 30.75 -28.20 -0.63
C ASN A 8 30.16 -27.12 -1.54
N LYS A 9 29.02 -27.37 -2.21
CA LYS A 9 28.39 -26.36 -3.08
C LYS A 9 27.83 -25.16 -2.29
N ASN A 10 27.27 -25.40 -1.10
CA ASN A 10 26.66 -24.34 -0.29
C ASN A 10 27.66 -23.50 0.51
N LEU A 11 28.84 -24.01 0.81
CA LEU A 11 29.89 -23.24 1.49
C LEU A 11 30.67 -22.33 0.53
N TYR A 12 30.86 -22.73 -0.72
CA TYR A 12 31.58 -21.94 -1.73
C TYR A 12 30.76 -20.79 -2.33
N ASP A 13 29.44 -20.95 -2.49
CA ASP A 13 28.57 -19.91 -3.04
C ASP A 13 28.37 -18.69 -2.13
N LYS A 14 28.82 -18.74 -0.88
CA LYS A 14 28.53 -17.70 0.12
C LYS A 14 29.67 -16.73 0.40
N TYR A 15 30.93 -17.03 0.03
CA TYR A 15 32.10 -16.27 0.51
C TYR A 15 33.01 -15.64 -0.53
N ASP A 16 32.96 -16.00 -1.82
CA ASP A 16 33.77 -15.29 -2.81
C ASP A 16 33.21 -15.47 -4.24
N ASN A 17 32.99 -14.36 -4.94
CA ASN A 17 32.54 -14.30 -6.35
C ASN A 17 33.61 -14.80 -7.35
N ARG A 18 34.39 -15.82 -7.03
CA ARG A 18 35.36 -16.43 -7.94
C ARG A 18 34.89 -17.78 -8.41
N TYR A 19 34.42 -17.82 -9.66
CA TYR A 19 34.21 -19.06 -10.38
C TYR A 19 35.54 -19.79 -10.56
N ILE A 20 35.75 -20.92 -9.87
CA ILE A 20 36.78 -21.89 -10.24
C ILE A 20 36.21 -22.74 -11.38
N LYS A 21 36.84 -22.68 -12.56
CA LYS A 21 36.44 -23.50 -13.70
C LYS A 21 36.56 -24.97 -13.33
N ARG A 22 35.58 -25.76 -13.77
CA ARG A 22 35.43 -27.20 -13.49
C ARG A 22 36.64 -28.06 -13.90
N ASP A 23 37.53 -27.53 -14.69
CA ASP A 23 38.69 -28.19 -15.29
C ASP A 23 39.97 -28.15 -14.42
N GLU A 24 39.93 -27.44 -13.29
CA GLU A 24 41.06 -27.31 -12.35
C GLU A 24 40.97 -28.26 -11.12
N TYR A 25 39.92 -29.08 -11.05
CA TYR A 25 39.76 -30.04 -9.97
C TYR A 25 40.53 -31.35 -10.29
N SER A 26 41.83 -31.34 -10.07
CA SER A 26 42.60 -32.59 -9.96
C SER A 26 42.23 -33.19 -8.60
N GLY A 27 41.47 -34.29 -8.59
CA GLY A 27 40.89 -34.94 -7.40
C GLY A 27 41.85 -35.21 -6.27
N GLY A 28 42.22 -34.16 -5.55
CA GLY A 28 42.92 -34.24 -4.26
C GLY A 28 41.95 -34.73 -3.18
N SER A 29 42.46 -35.58 -2.27
CA SER A 29 41.72 -35.91 -1.05
C SER A 29 41.63 -34.68 -0.16
N ALA A 30 40.68 -34.66 0.81
CA ALA A 30 40.57 -33.58 1.77
C ALA A 30 41.91 -33.33 2.55
N GLU A 31 42.75 -34.34 2.64
CA GLU A 31 44.07 -34.25 3.24
C GLU A 31 45.08 -33.48 2.36
N THR A 32 44.88 -33.41 1.05
CA THR A 32 45.77 -32.72 0.10
C THR A 32 45.25 -31.38 -0.38
N THR A 33 44.01 -31.01 -0.03
CA THR A 33 43.42 -29.72 -0.35
C THR A 33 43.83 -28.69 0.72
N THR A 34 44.50 -27.62 0.29
CA THR A 34 44.92 -26.55 1.20
C THR A 34 43.71 -25.79 1.75
N TYR A 35 43.76 -25.47 3.05
CA TYR A 35 42.78 -24.68 3.74
C TYR A 35 43.41 -23.34 4.17
N ASP A 36 42.77 -22.25 3.80
CA ASP A 36 43.17 -20.92 4.27
C ASP A 36 42.56 -20.65 5.65
N ASN A 37 43.42 -20.68 6.67
CA ASN A 37 43.02 -20.55 8.07
C ASN A 37 43.10 -19.10 8.59
N THR A 38 43.35 -18.12 7.74
CA THR A 38 43.64 -16.74 8.13
C THR A 38 42.49 -16.09 8.92
N ASP A 39 41.24 -16.46 8.63
CA ASP A 39 40.06 -15.87 9.26
C ASP A 39 39.29 -16.83 10.20
N SER A 40 39.67 -18.11 10.25
CA SER A 40 38.94 -19.16 10.99
C SER A 40 39.39 -19.37 12.41
N GLY A 41 40.60 -18.94 12.75
CA GLY A 41 41.25 -19.20 14.05
C GLY A 41 41.68 -20.66 14.26
N LEU A 42 41.56 -21.54 13.23
CA LEU A 42 42.06 -22.90 13.25
C LEU A 42 43.57 -22.92 12.95
N THR A 43 44.27 -23.93 13.42
CA THR A 43 45.72 -24.08 13.18
C THR A 43 46.03 -24.91 11.93
N SER A 44 45.04 -25.61 11.41
CA SER A 44 45.14 -26.54 10.31
C SER A 44 45.36 -25.86 8.94
N THR A 45 46.15 -26.50 8.08
CA THR A 45 46.51 -25.99 6.75
C THR A 45 45.92 -26.79 5.60
N ASN A 46 45.18 -27.87 5.88
CA ASN A 46 44.39 -28.61 4.90
C ASN A 46 42.96 -28.87 5.38
N VAL A 47 42.07 -29.19 4.48
CA VAL A 47 40.62 -29.31 4.75
C VAL A 47 40.30 -30.46 5.71
N GLN A 48 41.02 -31.60 5.63
CA GLN A 48 40.78 -32.74 6.52
C GLN A 48 41.17 -32.41 7.95
N ASP A 49 42.38 -31.89 8.14
CA ASP A 49 42.88 -31.53 9.47
C ASP A 49 42.01 -30.42 10.08
N ALA A 50 41.51 -29.46 9.30
CA ALA A 50 40.58 -28.43 9.78
C ALA A 50 39.27 -29.05 10.27
N ILE A 51 38.75 -30.07 9.57
CA ILE A 51 37.53 -30.81 9.98
C ILE A 51 37.82 -31.60 11.28
N ASP A 52 38.98 -32.25 11.36
CA ASP A 52 39.35 -33.03 12.54
C ASP A 52 39.66 -32.11 13.73
N GLU A 53 40.28 -30.93 13.53
CA GLU A 53 40.48 -29.91 14.55
C GLU A 53 39.13 -29.40 15.08
N LEU A 54 38.16 -29.09 14.19
CA LEU A 54 36.79 -28.74 14.59
C LEU A 54 36.12 -29.87 15.38
N LYS A 55 36.31 -31.12 14.98
CA LYS A 55 35.77 -32.29 15.69
C LYS A 55 36.39 -32.45 17.06
N ILE A 56 37.71 -32.24 17.20
CA ILE A 56 38.44 -32.29 18.50
C ILE A 56 37.96 -31.15 19.40
N LEU A 57 37.82 -29.94 18.88
CA LEU A 57 37.25 -28.80 19.61
C LEU A 57 35.82 -29.09 20.08
N ALA A 58 35.00 -29.68 19.24
CA ALA A 58 33.64 -30.10 19.55
C ALA A 58 33.57 -31.22 20.60
N THR A 59 34.49 -32.20 20.56
CA THR A 59 34.50 -33.35 21.50
C THR A 59 35.25 -33.10 22.82
N SER A 60 36.15 -32.13 22.85
CA SER A 60 36.92 -31.78 24.07
C SER A 60 36.11 -30.92 25.07
N GLY A 61 34.85 -30.64 24.81
CA GLY A 61 34.01 -29.80 25.67
C GLY A 61 34.43 -28.32 25.69
N SER A 62 35.36 -27.92 24.80
CA SER A 62 35.71 -26.53 24.60
C SER A 62 34.73 -25.92 23.62
N THR A 63 33.71 -25.22 24.11
CA THR A 63 32.74 -24.46 23.35
C THR A 63 33.30 -23.12 22.86
N SER A 64 34.58 -22.88 23.05
CA SER A 64 35.31 -21.68 22.63
C SER A 64 35.36 -21.58 21.11
N GLY A 65 34.42 -20.84 20.56
CA GLY A 65 34.32 -20.57 19.09
C GLY A 65 32.97 -20.85 18.47
N VAL A 66 32.11 -21.65 19.10
CA VAL A 66 30.71 -21.82 18.58
C VAL A 66 29.85 -20.69 19.12
N ILE A 67 29.23 -19.94 18.21
CA ILE A 67 28.34 -18.81 18.52
C ILE A 67 26.88 -19.23 18.44
N PRO A 68 25.95 -18.56 19.16
CA PRO A 68 24.50 -18.73 18.98
C PRO A 68 24.08 -18.48 17.55
N LEU A 69 22.97 -19.08 17.13
CA LEU A 69 22.34 -18.80 15.84
C LEU A 69 21.85 -17.35 15.75
N ASN A 70 21.48 -16.91 14.54
CA ASN A 70 20.87 -15.60 14.32
C ASN A 70 19.48 -15.52 14.97
N VAL A 71 19.05 -14.32 15.35
CA VAL A 71 17.65 -14.08 15.74
C VAL A 71 16.71 -14.42 14.58
N VAL A 72 15.47 -14.78 14.91
CA VAL A 72 14.46 -15.21 13.94
C VAL A 72 13.57 -14.03 13.55
N ASN A 73 13.47 -13.76 12.24
CA ASN A 73 12.59 -12.74 11.67
C ASN A 73 12.64 -11.37 12.36
N PRO A 74 13.83 -10.75 12.52
CA PRO A 74 13.90 -9.45 13.12
C PRO A 74 13.19 -8.40 12.22
N THR A 75 12.32 -7.59 12.83
CA THR A 75 11.61 -6.50 12.17
C THR A 75 11.58 -5.28 13.07
N LEU A 76 11.28 -4.11 12.52
CA LEU A 76 11.02 -2.91 13.29
C LEU A 76 9.82 -2.13 12.76
N SER A 77 9.21 -1.35 13.65
CA SER A 77 8.24 -0.32 13.31
C SER A 77 8.67 1.02 13.91
N VAL A 78 8.41 2.11 13.18
CA VAL A 78 8.76 3.46 13.60
C VAL A 78 7.55 4.18 14.17
N GLY A 79 7.78 5.04 15.17
CA GLY A 79 6.77 5.89 15.81
C GLY A 79 7.25 7.33 15.97
N ASN A 80 6.43 8.16 16.60
CA ASN A 80 6.83 9.52 16.95
C ASN A 80 7.84 9.48 18.10
N GLY A 81 9.08 9.82 17.81
CA GLY A 81 10.17 9.77 18.79
C GLY A 81 10.47 8.35 19.32
N SER A 82 10.05 7.30 18.62
CA SER A 82 10.21 5.92 19.09
C SER A 82 10.45 4.93 17.95
N ILE A 83 11.06 3.81 18.28
CA ILE A 83 11.19 2.64 17.39
C ILE A 83 10.94 1.38 18.22
N THR A 84 10.08 0.50 17.72
CA THR A 84 9.82 -0.82 18.30
C THR A 84 10.51 -1.88 17.46
N VAL A 85 11.35 -2.70 18.09
CA VAL A 85 12.07 -3.81 17.44
C VAL A 85 11.49 -5.12 17.92
N LEU A 86 11.11 -6.01 16.97
CA LEU A 86 10.61 -7.35 17.20
C LEU A 86 11.63 -8.37 16.75
N TRP A 87 11.77 -9.47 17.50
CA TRP A 87 12.57 -10.62 17.10
C TRP A 87 12.14 -11.87 17.85
N GLY A 88 12.31 -13.04 17.23
CA GLY A 88 12.31 -14.32 17.92
C GLY A 88 13.74 -14.67 18.34
N ASP A 89 13.90 -15.22 19.54
CA ASP A 89 15.22 -15.65 20.01
C ASP A 89 15.63 -16.96 19.32
N PRO A 90 16.94 -17.16 19.04
CA PRO A 90 17.39 -18.36 18.34
C PRO A 90 17.28 -19.61 19.23
N GLU A 91 17.14 -20.76 18.61
CA GLU A 91 17.33 -22.04 19.29
C GLU A 91 18.82 -22.24 19.63
N ASP A 92 19.11 -23.22 20.51
CA ASP A 92 20.47 -23.60 20.82
C ASP A 92 21.23 -24.07 19.59
N THR A 93 22.48 -23.71 19.46
CA THR A 93 23.32 -24.23 18.38
C THR A 93 23.72 -25.66 18.69
N THR A 94 23.29 -26.60 17.83
CA THR A 94 23.62 -28.04 17.99
C THR A 94 24.46 -28.55 16.81
N ILE A 95 25.41 -29.42 17.11
CA ILE A 95 26.21 -30.16 16.11
C ILE A 95 26.06 -31.65 16.47
N ASP A 96 25.63 -32.45 15.52
CA ASP A 96 25.40 -33.90 15.67
C ASP A 96 24.54 -34.25 16.91
N GLY A 97 23.54 -33.41 17.22
CA GLY A 97 22.65 -33.59 18.36
C GLY A 97 23.19 -33.14 19.71
N THR A 98 24.45 -32.63 19.76
CA THR A 98 25.06 -32.08 20.98
C THR A 98 24.89 -30.56 20.98
N VAL A 99 24.41 -29.98 22.08
CA VAL A 99 24.34 -28.52 22.26
C VAL A 99 25.76 -27.99 22.41
N MET A 100 26.14 -27.08 21.50
CA MET A 100 27.47 -26.46 21.45
C MET A 100 27.46 -24.99 21.89
N ALA A 101 26.34 -24.29 21.74
CA ALA A 101 26.10 -22.96 22.30
C ALA A 101 24.64 -22.86 22.73
N GLU A 102 24.43 -22.94 24.05
CA GLU A 102 23.11 -22.76 24.66
C GLU A 102 22.79 -21.27 24.71
N TRP A 103 21.64 -20.88 24.14
CA TRP A 103 21.20 -19.48 24.18
C TRP A 103 20.90 -19.04 25.60
N GLN A 104 21.54 -17.98 26.06
CA GLN A 104 21.32 -17.37 27.36
C GLN A 104 20.49 -16.07 27.24
N GLY A 105 20.69 -15.30 26.15
CA GLY A 105 20.02 -14.03 26.00
C GLY A 105 20.35 -13.34 24.67
N THR A 106 19.64 -12.22 24.41
CA THR A 106 19.85 -11.36 23.24
C THR A 106 19.97 -9.92 23.70
N LYS A 107 21.08 -9.23 23.38
CA LYS A 107 21.25 -7.80 23.62
C LYS A 107 20.86 -7.01 22.39
N LEU A 108 19.99 -6.00 22.55
CA LEU A 108 19.69 -5.00 21.53
C LEU A 108 20.51 -3.75 21.78
N VAL A 109 21.38 -3.39 20.83
CA VAL A 109 22.22 -2.18 20.87
C VAL A 109 21.87 -1.29 19.69
N TYR A 110 21.86 0.03 19.90
CA TYR A 110 21.59 1.00 18.84
C TYR A 110 22.50 2.22 18.89
N LYS A 111 22.66 2.91 17.75
CA LYS A 111 23.34 4.20 17.63
C LYS A 111 22.95 4.92 16.35
N ILE A 112 23.36 6.17 16.22
CA ILE A 112 23.24 6.97 15.00
C ILE A 112 24.48 6.77 14.12
N GLY A 113 24.35 6.90 12.81
CA GLY A 113 25.43 7.00 11.83
C GLY A 113 25.93 5.67 11.26
N SER A 114 25.94 4.57 12.02
CA SER A 114 26.36 3.25 11.54
C SER A 114 25.82 2.11 12.40
N TYR A 115 25.85 0.88 11.88
CA TYR A 115 25.46 -0.29 12.66
C TYR A 115 26.42 -0.55 13.83
N PRO A 116 25.90 -0.87 15.04
CA PRO A 116 26.72 -1.41 16.11
C PRO A 116 27.48 -2.66 15.65
N THR A 117 28.78 -2.72 16.00
CA THR A 117 29.68 -3.85 15.67
C THR A 117 29.95 -4.76 16.86
N SER A 118 29.62 -4.29 18.08
CA SER A 118 29.75 -5.04 19.34
C SER A 118 28.69 -4.60 20.35
N ILE A 119 28.55 -5.32 21.43
CA ILE A 119 27.63 -5.01 22.54
C ILE A 119 27.96 -3.70 23.28
N THR A 120 29.15 -3.14 23.08
CA THR A 120 29.61 -1.87 23.67
C THR A 120 29.69 -0.74 22.62
N ASP A 121 29.41 -1.02 21.35
CA ASP A 121 29.46 -0.04 20.26
C ASP A 121 28.09 0.63 20.05
N GLY A 122 27.68 1.43 21.03
CA GLY A 122 26.41 2.14 21.04
C GLY A 122 25.70 2.10 22.38
N THR A 123 24.41 2.38 22.39
CA THR A 123 23.56 2.35 23.58
C THR A 123 22.87 0.99 23.68
N LEU A 124 23.07 0.31 24.82
CA LEU A 124 22.31 -0.91 25.13
C LEU A 124 20.85 -0.54 25.44
N ALA A 125 19.94 -1.01 24.62
CA ALA A 125 18.50 -0.80 24.80
C ALA A 125 17.91 -1.81 25.79
N VAL A 126 18.24 -3.08 25.61
CA VAL A 126 17.80 -4.18 26.50
C VAL A 126 18.75 -5.36 26.42
N ASP A 127 18.87 -6.07 27.55
CA ASP A 127 19.47 -7.40 27.67
C ASP A 127 18.34 -8.39 27.98
N ASN A 128 17.84 -9.08 26.94
CA ASN A 128 16.75 -10.03 27.07
C ASN A 128 17.25 -11.43 27.41
N GLN A 129 16.79 -12.01 28.50
CA GLN A 129 17.08 -13.36 28.95
C GLN A 129 15.83 -14.25 29.07
N VAL A 130 14.70 -13.79 28.55
CA VAL A 130 13.42 -14.53 28.51
C VAL A 130 13.13 -14.91 27.08
N LYS A 131 13.11 -16.21 26.78
CA LYS A 131 12.91 -16.72 25.42
C LYS A 131 11.65 -16.16 24.77
N ASP A 132 11.81 -15.60 23.56
CA ASP A 132 10.73 -15.07 22.72
C ASP A 132 9.90 -13.92 23.35
N GLN A 133 10.42 -13.23 24.39
CA GLN A 133 9.72 -12.15 25.08
C GLN A 133 9.27 -11.03 24.12
N TYR A 134 10.09 -10.71 23.13
CA TYR A 134 9.84 -9.60 22.20
C TYR A 134 9.41 -10.03 20.79
N LYS A 135 8.99 -11.28 20.64
CA LYS A 135 8.56 -11.88 19.37
C LYS A 135 7.23 -11.32 18.85
N THR A 136 6.32 -10.97 19.73
CA THR A 136 4.95 -10.53 19.37
C THR A 136 4.77 -9.03 19.50
N ASN A 137 5.17 -8.44 20.64
CA ASN A 137 4.93 -7.02 20.93
C ASN A 137 6.19 -6.13 20.75
N GLY A 138 7.36 -6.74 20.56
CA GLY A 138 8.62 -6.02 20.43
C GLY A 138 9.09 -5.30 21.69
N PHE A 139 10.29 -4.71 21.58
CA PHE A 139 10.86 -3.79 22.57
C PHE A 139 10.84 -2.38 21.98
N THR A 140 10.20 -1.42 22.68
CA THR A 140 10.11 -0.03 22.23
C THR A 140 11.23 0.81 22.87
N ILE A 141 11.96 1.55 22.02
CA ILE A 141 12.93 2.56 22.42
C ILE A 141 12.27 3.92 22.19
N ASP A 142 12.10 4.68 23.27
CA ASP A 142 11.48 6.01 23.26
C ASP A 142 12.53 7.12 23.32
N ASN A 143 12.07 8.38 23.21
CA ASN A 143 12.88 9.60 23.27
C ASN A 143 13.94 9.68 22.16
N LEU A 144 13.67 9.10 21.02
CA LEU A 144 14.49 9.22 19.83
C LEU A 144 14.16 10.52 19.08
N THR A 145 15.13 11.06 18.36
CA THR A 145 14.94 12.26 17.54
C THR A 145 14.28 11.89 16.21
N ASN A 146 13.13 12.49 15.90
CA ASN A 146 12.48 12.31 14.61
C ASN A 146 13.37 12.81 13.46
N GLY A 147 13.40 12.07 12.36
CA GLY A 147 14.20 12.41 11.17
C GLY A 147 15.64 11.88 11.21
N GLU A 148 16.13 11.39 12.36
CA GLU A 148 17.46 10.78 12.49
C GLU A 148 17.42 9.29 12.19
N THR A 149 18.42 8.78 11.46
CA THR A 149 18.53 7.33 11.21
C THR A 149 19.23 6.64 12.37
N TYR A 150 18.50 5.73 13.01
CA TYR A 150 19.01 4.84 14.04
C TYR A 150 19.32 3.47 13.46
N TYR A 151 20.48 2.93 13.83
CA TYR A 151 20.98 1.63 13.42
C TYR A 151 20.98 0.69 14.62
N PHE A 152 20.41 -0.50 14.46
CA PHE A 152 20.22 -1.51 15.49
C PHE A 152 21.01 -2.75 15.15
N ALA A 153 21.54 -3.43 16.18
CA ALA A 153 22.09 -4.76 16.08
C ALA A 153 21.63 -5.61 17.26
N LEU A 154 21.17 -6.82 16.95
CA LEU A 154 20.80 -7.82 17.93
C LEU A 154 21.99 -8.78 18.10
N PHE A 155 22.40 -9.01 19.32
CA PHE A 155 23.54 -9.83 19.70
C PHE A 155 23.09 -10.99 20.57
N PRO A 156 22.65 -12.13 20.00
CA PRO A 156 22.46 -13.35 20.77
C PRO A 156 23.77 -13.79 21.43
N TYR A 157 23.71 -14.24 22.69
CA TYR A 157 24.87 -14.74 23.40
C TYR A 157 24.54 -16.04 24.15
N SER A 158 25.58 -16.89 24.31
CA SER A 158 25.47 -18.17 24.98
C SER A 158 25.78 -18.07 26.50
N THR A 159 25.40 -19.13 27.22
CA THR A 159 25.75 -19.31 28.66
C THR A 159 27.24 -19.21 28.94
N GLU A 160 28.09 -19.47 27.93
CA GLU A 160 29.55 -19.39 28.02
C GLU A 160 30.12 -18.06 27.51
N GLY A 161 29.26 -17.12 27.16
CA GLY A 161 29.63 -15.77 26.79
C GLY A 161 30.01 -15.57 25.31
N ALA A 162 29.87 -16.58 24.45
CA ALA A 162 30.07 -16.43 23.02
C ALA A 162 28.94 -15.52 22.42
N ILE A 163 29.31 -14.56 21.58
CA ILE A 163 28.40 -13.54 21.06
C ILE A 163 28.31 -13.65 19.54
N ASN A 164 27.07 -13.68 18.99
CA ASN A 164 26.83 -13.60 17.57
C ASN A 164 26.81 -12.12 17.12
N THR A 165 27.72 -11.75 16.21
CA THR A 165 27.84 -10.39 15.64
C THR A 165 27.41 -10.31 14.18
N ASN A 166 26.69 -11.30 13.69
CA ASN A 166 26.32 -11.43 12.28
C ASN A 166 25.50 -10.22 11.78
N LYS A 167 25.78 -9.83 10.54
CA LYS A 167 25.10 -8.69 9.88
C LYS A 167 23.63 -8.95 9.61
N GLU A 168 23.19 -10.20 9.56
CA GLU A 168 21.78 -10.59 9.39
C GLU A 168 20.89 -10.18 10.58
N ASN A 169 21.48 -9.90 11.74
CA ASN A 169 20.81 -9.44 12.96
C ASN A 169 20.69 -7.90 13.03
N ARG A 170 20.76 -7.17 11.90
CA ARG A 170 20.82 -5.71 11.85
C ARG A 170 19.60 -5.12 11.21
N LEU A 171 19.13 -3.98 11.77
CA LEU A 171 17.98 -3.23 11.30
C LEU A 171 18.31 -1.73 11.34
N SER A 172 17.58 -0.92 10.56
CA SER A 172 17.65 0.54 10.69
C SER A 172 16.27 1.15 10.49
N GLY A 173 16.03 2.29 11.15
CA GLY A 173 14.76 3.01 11.04
C GLY A 173 14.91 4.49 11.37
N ILE A 174 13.94 5.28 10.92
CA ILE A 174 13.88 6.72 11.16
C ILE A 174 12.58 7.01 11.92
N PRO A 175 12.63 7.40 13.21
CA PRO A 175 11.46 7.85 13.93
C PRO A 175 10.83 9.05 13.22
N GLN A 176 9.51 9.12 13.18
CA GLN A 176 8.82 10.24 12.56
C GLN A 176 7.54 10.60 13.31
N ALA A 177 7.22 11.89 13.35
CA ALA A 177 5.95 12.35 13.86
C ALA A 177 4.86 11.98 12.84
N TYR A 178 3.86 11.24 13.29
CA TYR A 178 2.65 11.01 12.49
C TYR A 178 1.74 12.22 12.54
N ARG A 179 1.07 12.48 11.43
CA ARG A 179 0.14 13.59 11.27
C ARG A 179 -1.30 13.10 11.28
N VAL A 180 -2.17 13.91 11.84
CA VAL A 180 -3.62 13.70 11.82
C VAL A 180 -4.27 14.91 11.17
N MET A 181 -4.71 14.75 9.94
CA MET A 181 -5.41 15.76 9.16
C MET A 181 -6.91 15.56 9.29
N THR A 182 -7.65 16.59 9.69
CA THR A 182 -9.11 16.52 9.87
C THR A 182 -9.81 17.66 9.14
N ALA A 183 -10.85 17.31 8.36
CA ALA A 183 -11.83 18.23 7.83
C ALA A 183 -13.17 17.99 8.53
N ILE A 184 -13.85 19.06 8.93
CA ILE A 184 -15.15 19.04 9.61
C ILE A 184 -16.17 19.68 8.68
N ILE A 185 -17.15 18.90 8.24
CA ILE A 185 -18.25 19.36 7.38
C ILE A 185 -19.43 19.75 8.28
N ASP A 186 -19.87 21.01 8.22
CA ASP A 186 -21.10 21.49 8.84
C ASP A 186 -22.29 21.21 7.90
N LYS A 187 -23.13 20.26 8.25
CA LYS A 187 -24.31 19.84 7.49
C LYS A 187 -25.42 20.90 7.48
N THR A 188 -25.36 21.90 8.35
CA THR A 188 -26.34 23.00 8.40
C THR A 188 -26.00 24.12 7.42
N ASN A 189 -24.74 24.18 6.98
CA ASN A 189 -24.28 25.12 5.98
C ASN A 189 -24.38 24.51 4.57
N SER A 190 -25.29 25.03 3.75
CA SER A 190 -25.49 24.54 2.39
C SER A 190 -24.49 25.07 1.36
N ASP A 191 -23.64 26.05 1.71
CA ASP A 191 -22.62 26.58 0.81
C ASP A 191 -21.43 25.60 0.75
N PRO A 192 -21.15 24.97 -0.41
CA PRO A 192 -20.12 23.95 -0.55
C PRO A 192 -18.70 24.48 -0.28
N SER A 193 -18.46 25.78 -0.45
CA SER A 193 -17.14 26.41 -0.33
C SER A 193 -16.79 26.81 1.10
N THR A 194 -17.79 26.97 1.96
CA THR A 194 -17.62 27.48 3.35
C THR A 194 -18.04 26.49 4.42
N CYS A 195 -18.71 25.37 4.06
CA CYS A 195 -19.21 24.39 5.02
C CYS A 195 -18.11 23.53 5.66
N ILE A 196 -16.86 23.58 5.18
CA ILE A 196 -15.76 22.78 5.70
C ILE A 196 -14.78 23.66 6.49
N THR A 197 -14.39 23.20 7.67
CA THR A 197 -13.28 23.75 8.46
C THR A 197 -12.22 22.68 8.68
N TYR A 198 -10.96 23.12 8.89
CA TYR A 198 -9.87 22.21 9.24
C TYR A 198 -9.65 22.13 10.75
N ASP A 199 -9.18 20.98 11.23
CA ASP A 199 -8.75 20.73 12.60
C ASP A 199 -7.50 19.85 12.63
N GLY A 200 -6.84 19.77 13.79
CA GLY A 200 -5.57 19.08 13.94
C GLY A 200 -4.47 19.67 13.05
N ASP A 201 -3.61 18.83 12.52
CA ASP A 201 -2.49 19.25 11.64
C ASP A 201 -2.98 19.92 10.35
N ALA A 202 -4.21 19.62 9.90
CA ALA A 202 -4.81 20.24 8.73
C ALA A 202 -5.01 21.77 8.89
N SER A 203 -5.14 22.27 10.12
CA SER A 203 -5.31 23.73 10.37
C SER A 203 -4.14 24.58 9.90
N THR A 204 -2.97 23.99 9.73
CA THR A 204 -1.78 24.65 9.18
C THR A 204 -1.65 24.54 7.65
N MET A 205 -2.54 23.76 7.01
CA MET A 205 -2.49 23.49 5.58
C MET A 205 -3.31 24.50 4.76
N THR A 206 -2.81 24.83 3.59
CA THR A 206 -3.57 25.63 2.62
C THR A 206 -4.35 24.71 1.68
N ALA A 207 -5.64 24.97 1.51
CA ALA A 207 -6.49 24.22 0.58
C ALA A 207 -5.93 24.30 -0.86
N GLY A 208 -5.92 23.17 -1.57
CA GLY A 208 -5.41 23.05 -2.95
C GLY A 208 -3.89 23.04 -3.10
N SER A 209 -3.12 23.22 -2.01
CA SER A 209 -1.65 23.28 -2.11
C SER A 209 -1.01 21.91 -2.35
N SER A 210 0.20 21.91 -2.95
CA SER A 210 1.01 20.70 -3.15
C SER A 210 1.55 20.06 -1.86
N ALA A 211 1.48 20.77 -0.73
CA ALA A 211 1.83 20.21 0.57
C ALA A 211 0.97 18.98 0.93
N TRP A 212 -0.28 18.94 0.45
CA TRP A 212 -1.16 17.78 0.59
C TRP A 212 -0.62 16.54 -0.13
N ASP A 213 0.00 16.70 -1.31
CA ASP A 213 0.58 15.59 -2.07
C ASP A 213 1.74 14.95 -1.30
N SER A 214 2.53 15.77 -0.60
CA SER A 214 3.59 15.29 0.30
C SER A 214 3.04 14.55 1.52
N PHE A 215 1.85 14.91 2.02
CA PHE A 215 1.18 14.17 3.08
C PHE A 215 0.64 12.84 2.59
N PHE A 216 -0.05 12.81 1.45
CA PHE A 216 -0.64 11.60 0.90
C PHE A 216 0.41 10.63 0.32
N GLY A 217 1.53 11.13 -0.15
CA GLY A 217 2.65 10.34 -0.65
C GLY A 217 2.36 9.47 -1.89
N HIS A 218 1.25 9.74 -2.60
CA HIS A 218 0.87 9.02 -3.81
C HIS A 218 1.75 9.41 -5.01
N TYR A 219 1.99 8.48 -5.92
CA TYR A 219 2.85 8.70 -7.07
C TYR A 219 2.49 7.81 -8.26
N PRO A 220 2.79 8.24 -9.51
CA PRO A 220 2.59 7.43 -10.70
C PRO A 220 3.73 6.43 -10.88
N CYS A 221 3.41 5.23 -11.38
CA CYS A 221 4.40 4.20 -11.69
C CYS A 221 3.96 3.34 -12.88
N LEU A 222 4.91 2.69 -13.54
CA LEU A 222 4.62 1.51 -14.35
C LEU A 222 4.55 0.30 -13.43
N PHE A 223 3.54 -0.54 -13.66
CA PHE A 223 3.22 -1.69 -12.82
C PHE A 223 2.97 -2.91 -13.68
N LYS A 224 3.65 -4.01 -13.40
CA LYS A 224 3.56 -5.24 -14.18
C LYS A 224 3.69 -6.46 -13.28
N ASP A 225 2.88 -7.47 -13.50
CA ASP A 225 2.94 -8.77 -12.81
C ASP A 225 3.00 -8.63 -11.27
N GLY A 226 2.19 -7.71 -10.72
CA GLY A 226 2.11 -7.48 -9.27
C GLY A 226 3.26 -6.66 -8.68
N LYS A 227 4.10 -6.00 -9.49
CA LYS A 227 5.27 -5.24 -9.04
C LYS A 227 5.41 -3.89 -9.75
N GLU A 228 5.95 -2.92 -9.03
CA GLU A 228 6.41 -1.67 -9.62
C GLU A 228 7.62 -1.95 -10.53
N VAL A 229 7.56 -1.45 -11.77
CA VAL A 229 8.67 -1.47 -12.72
C VAL A 229 9.56 -0.25 -12.53
N GLY A 230 8.93 0.90 -12.27
CA GLY A 230 9.62 2.16 -11.98
C GLY A 230 8.62 3.28 -11.76
N LYS A 231 9.02 4.29 -10.99
CA LYS A 231 8.23 5.51 -10.77
C LYS A 231 8.29 6.39 -12.00
N LEU A 232 7.14 6.94 -12.37
CA LEU A 232 7.02 7.89 -13.47
C LEU A 232 7.16 9.32 -12.97
N ASN A 233 7.60 10.21 -13.84
CA ASN A 233 7.65 11.64 -13.58
C ASN A 233 6.20 12.17 -13.39
N PRO A 234 5.86 12.75 -12.23
CA PRO A 234 4.51 13.23 -11.94
C PRO A 234 4.07 14.37 -12.89
N ASN A 235 5.02 15.06 -13.52
CA ASN A 235 4.73 16.13 -14.48
C ASN A 235 4.70 15.64 -15.93
N ASN A 236 5.16 14.42 -16.21
CA ASN A 236 5.12 13.82 -17.54
C ASN A 236 5.16 12.30 -17.46
N PHE A 237 4.01 11.65 -17.50
CA PHE A 237 3.88 10.20 -17.37
C PHE A 237 4.59 9.39 -18.47
N ALA A 238 4.96 10.01 -19.59
CA ALA A 238 5.78 9.38 -20.64
C ALA A 238 7.29 9.29 -20.29
N GLN A 239 7.67 9.69 -19.08
CA GLN A 239 9.03 9.61 -18.58
C GLN A 239 9.07 8.97 -17.20
N PHE A 240 10.17 8.28 -16.88
CA PHE A 240 10.51 7.92 -15.52
C PHE A 240 11.02 9.14 -14.73
N GLU A 241 11.15 9.03 -13.41
CA GLU A 241 11.68 10.11 -12.56
C GLU A 241 13.10 10.58 -12.96
N ASP A 242 13.92 9.69 -13.53
CA ASP A 242 15.26 9.97 -14.02
C ASP A 242 15.28 10.68 -15.40
N GLY A 243 14.11 10.94 -15.98
CA GLY A 243 13.94 11.58 -17.29
C GLY A 243 14.02 10.64 -18.48
N SER A 244 14.32 9.37 -18.31
CA SER A 244 14.30 8.38 -19.39
C SER A 244 12.86 8.11 -19.87
N SER A 245 12.71 7.69 -21.14
CA SER A 245 11.39 7.44 -21.75
C SER A 245 10.70 6.22 -21.15
N ALA A 246 9.40 6.35 -20.86
CA ALA A 246 8.54 5.28 -20.39
C ALA A 246 7.51 4.90 -21.47
N ASP A 247 7.35 3.60 -21.75
CA ASP A 247 6.27 3.11 -22.62
C ASP A 247 4.96 2.98 -21.81
N ILE A 248 4.11 3.98 -21.98
CA ILE A 248 2.79 4.06 -21.34
C ILE A 248 1.64 3.68 -22.28
N THR A 249 1.93 3.21 -23.49
CA THR A 249 0.93 3.05 -24.58
C THR A 249 0.74 1.61 -25.05
N SER A 250 1.82 0.81 -25.14
CA SER A 250 1.75 -0.55 -25.68
C SER A 250 1.30 -1.59 -24.64
N GLY A 251 1.58 -1.32 -23.36
CA GLY A 251 1.37 -2.27 -22.27
C GLY A 251 2.44 -3.34 -22.15
N SER A 252 3.49 -3.34 -22.98
CA SER A 252 4.60 -4.29 -22.88
C SER A 252 5.45 -4.06 -21.63
N ALA A 253 5.61 -2.79 -21.23
CA ALA A 253 6.31 -2.39 -20.01
C ALA A 253 5.44 -2.45 -18.75
N GLY A 254 4.13 -2.67 -18.89
CA GLY A 254 3.17 -2.71 -17.79
C GLY A 254 2.00 -1.75 -17.98
N ASP A 255 1.24 -1.54 -16.93
CA ASP A 255 0.15 -0.58 -16.84
C ASP A 255 0.59 0.69 -16.11
N VAL A 256 0.04 1.83 -16.50
CA VAL A 256 0.25 3.08 -15.76
C VAL A 256 -0.67 3.09 -14.55
N MET A 257 -0.11 3.05 -13.37
CA MET A 257 -0.84 2.98 -12.11
C MET A 257 -0.44 4.13 -11.19
N ILE A 258 -1.35 4.51 -10.32
CA ILE A 258 -1.04 5.40 -9.20
C ILE A 258 -0.95 4.55 -7.94
N ALA A 259 0.19 4.61 -7.28
CA ALA A 259 0.43 3.98 -5.99
C ALA A 259 -0.10 4.87 -4.86
N PHE A 260 -0.88 4.30 -3.95
CA PHE A 260 -1.39 4.95 -2.74
C PHE A 260 -0.80 4.24 -1.52
N PRO A 261 0.13 4.89 -0.78
CA PRO A 261 0.69 4.34 0.45
C PRO A 261 -0.38 4.12 1.54
N LYS A 262 -0.08 3.23 2.47
CA LYS A 262 -0.98 2.91 3.58
C LYS A 262 -1.20 4.14 4.46
N MET A 263 -2.45 4.56 4.54
CA MET A 263 -2.93 5.61 5.43
C MET A 263 -4.23 5.17 6.08
N GLY A 264 -4.40 5.52 7.36
CA GLY A 264 -5.69 5.37 8.03
C GLY A 264 -6.65 6.48 7.64
N TYR A 265 -7.94 6.15 7.54
CA TYR A 265 -8.98 7.15 7.44
C TYR A 265 -10.08 6.90 8.49
N LYS A 266 -10.79 7.97 8.84
CA LYS A 266 -11.92 7.93 9.78
C LYS A 266 -12.99 8.89 9.30
N ILE A 267 -14.22 8.42 9.21
CA ILE A 267 -15.40 9.24 8.96
C ILE A 267 -16.37 9.01 10.11
N THR A 268 -16.78 10.09 10.77
CA THR A 268 -17.70 10.00 11.92
C THR A 268 -18.68 11.14 11.89
N THR A 269 -19.98 10.84 11.96
CA THR A 269 -21.04 11.85 12.12
C THR A 269 -21.32 12.09 13.60
N ILE A 270 -21.23 13.33 14.03
CA ILE A 270 -21.57 13.79 15.39
C ILE A 270 -22.56 14.95 15.27
N GLY A 271 -23.83 14.69 15.58
CA GLY A 271 -24.89 15.69 15.43
C GLY A 271 -24.98 16.22 13.98
N ASN A 272 -24.76 17.49 13.80
CA ASN A 272 -24.80 18.16 12.50
C ASN A 272 -23.43 18.27 11.82
N THR A 273 -22.43 17.57 12.29
CA THR A 273 -21.09 17.58 11.66
C THR A 273 -20.67 16.20 11.20
N ILE A 274 -19.89 16.17 10.12
CA ILE A 274 -19.16 14.97 9.68
C ILE A 274 -17.67 15.29 9.79
N LEU A 275 -16.96 14.51 10.61
CA LEU A 275 -15.51 14.57 10.73
C LEU A 275 -14.91 13.58 9.72
N VAL A 276 -14.01 14.07 8.87
CA VAL A 276 -13.24 13.27 7.92
C VAL A 276 -11.78 13.43 8.28
N GLY A 277 -11.19 12.39 8.85
CA GLY A 277 -9.79 12.36 9.26
C GLY A 277 -8.95 11.41 8.43
N MET A 278 -7.69 11.77 8.16
CA MET A 278 -6.67 10.86 7.62
C MET A 278 -5.36 10.98 8.41
N THR A 279 -4.63 9.88 8.50
CA THR A 279 -3.35 9.83 9.20
C THR A 279 -2.34 8.96 8.44
N ASP A 280 -1.07 9.37 8.45
CA ASP A 280 0.07 8.58 7.97
C ASP A 280 0.61 7.59 9.03
N ASN A 281 0.02 7.55 10.24
CA ASN A 281 0.30 6.50 11.21
C ASN A 281 -0.29 5.17 10.71
N PRO A 282 0.52 4.12 10.52
CA PRO A 282 0.05 2.83 9.98
C PRO A 282 -0.81 2.02 10.96
N ASN A 283 -0.93 2.46 12.24
CA ASN A 283 -1.65 1.75 13.31
C ASN A 283 -2.40 2.71 14.25
N ALA A 284 -2.93 3.83 13.74
CA ALA A 284 -3.63 4.81 14.57
C ALA A 284 -4.93 4.24 15.15
N GLU A 285 -5.11 4.40 16.46
CA GLU A 285 -6.33 3.99 17.14
C GLU A 285 -7.55 4.77 16.63
N GLY A 286 -8.65 4.06 16.38
CA GLY A 286 -9.89 4.63 15.88
C GLY A 286 -9.88 5.02 14.40
N TYR A 287 -8.82 4.72 13.66
CA TYR A 287 -8.74 4.82 12.20
C TYR A 287 -8.91 3.44 11.57
N CYS A 288 -9.50 3.38 10.38
CA CYS A 288 -9.60 2.15 9.60
C CYS A 288 -8.67 2.19 8.38
N TYR A 289 -8.31 1.00 7.89
CA TYR A 289 -7.43 0.79 6.74
C TYR A 289 -8.14 0.00 5.63
N LEU A 290 -9.47 0.11 5.55
CA LEU A 290 -10.31 -0.67 4.63
C LEU A 290 -9.90 -0.54 3.17
N ALA A 291 -9.41 0.63 2.75
CA ALA A 291 -8.89 0.84 1.39
C ALA A 291 -7.61 0.02 1.09
N HIS A 292 -6.88 -0.38 2.13
CA HIS A 292 -5.66 -1.17 2.05
C HIS A 292 -5.88 -2.63 2.44
N THR A 293 -7.13 -3.02 2.72
CA THR A 293 -7.48 -4.37 3.22
C THR A 293 -7.99 -5.23 2.08
N ARG A 294 -7.41 -6.45 1.94
CA ARG A 294 -7.95 -7.54 1.13
C ARG A 294 -8.23 -8.73 2.04
N GLY A 295 -9.50 -9.05 2.24
CA GLY A 295 -9.93 -10.02 3.25
C GLY A 295 -9.49 -9.59 4.65
N THR A 296 -8.59 -10.33 5.25
CA THR A 296 -8.01 -10.02 6.57
C THR A 296 -6.62 -9.38 6.49
N THR A 297 -6.06 -9.24 5.30
CA THR A 297 -4.69 -8.75 5.11
C THR A 297 -4.68 -7.26 4.78
N VAL A 298 -3.96 -6.47 5.57
CA VAL A 298 -3.70 -5.06 5.29
C VAL A 298 -2.39 -4.95 4.51
N LYS A 299 -2.42 -4.28 3.35
CA LYS A 299 -1.28 -4.05 2.46
C LYS A 299 -0.69 -2.66 2.68
N ASP A 300 0.60 -2.51 2.39
CA ASP A 300 1.30 -1.22 2.51
C ASP A 300 0.95 -0.24 1.40
N LYS A 301 0.38 -0.73 0.30
CA LYS A 301 -0.08 0.08 -0.83
C LYS A 301 -1.24 -0.59 -1.54
N PHE A 302 -2.10 0.22 -2.15
CA PHE A 302 -2.95 -0.20 -3.26
C PHE A 302 -2.62 0.63 -4.50
N TYR A 303 -2.99 0.12 -5.66
CA TYR A 303 -2.73 0.77 -6.95
C TYR A 303 -4.01 0.89 -7.75
N LEU A 304 -4.20 2.06 -8.38
CA LEU A 304 -5.31 2.29 -9.32
C LEU A 304 -4.75 2.69 -10.68
N GLY A 305 -5.36 2.20 -11.73
CA GLY A 305 -5.04 2.61 -13.10
C GLY A 305 -5.13 4.11 -13.25
N ALA A 306 -4.08 4.74 -13.78
CA ALA A 306 -4.11 6.18 -14.04
C ALA A 306 -5.21 6.57 -15.03
N TYR A 307 -5.62 5.65 -15.88
CA TYR A 307 -6.61 5.86 -16.95
C TYR A 307 -7.85 4.98 -16.77
N LYS A 308 -8.98 5.41 -17.39
CA LYS A 308 -10.15 4.55 -17.60
C LYS A 308 -9.73 3.30 -18.39
N GLY A 309 -10.34 2.18 -18.06
CA GLY A 309 -9.91 0.87 -18.50
C GLY A 309 -10.08 0.60 -19.99
N TYR A 310 -9.07 0.01 -20.57
CA TYR A 310 -9.06 -0.52 -21.93
C TYR A 310 -8.88 -2.03 -21.91
N VAL A 311 -9.78 -2.78 -22.53
CA VAL A 311 -9.66 -4.25 -22.61
C VAL A 311 -8.88 -4.65 -23.86
N SER A 312 -7.78 -5.38 -23.64
CA SER A 312 -6.96 -5.95 -24.70
C SER A 312 -6.59 -7.38 -24.34
N SER A 313 -6.73 -8.31 -25.27
CA SER A 313 -6.45 -9.75 -25.05
C SER A 313 -7.13 -10.30 -23.78
N SER A 314 -8.40 -9.94 -23.58
CA SER A 314 -9.21 -10.32 -22.41
C SER A 314 -8.62 -9.86 -21.06
N LYS A 315 -7.81 -8.81 -21.06
CA LYS A 315 -7.25 -8.18 -19.85
C LYS A 315 -7.68 -6.72 -19.78
N LEU A 316 -8.09 -6.27 -18.60
CA LEU A 316 -8.32 -4.85 -18.33
C LEU A 316 -6.96 -4.17 -18.13
N ARG A 317 -6.70 -3.11 -18.86
CA ARG A 317 -5.43 -2.39 -18.90
C ARG A 317 -5.61 -0.91 -18.59
N SER A 318 -4.56 -0.28 -18.09
CA SER A 318 -4.47 1.18 -17.87
C SER A 318 -3.36 1.76 -18.76
N LEU A 319 -3.73 2.19 -19.95
CA LEU A 319 -2.81 2.63 -21.01
C LEU A 319 -3.22 4.00 -21.58
N SER A 320 -2.23 4.80 -21.95
CA SER A 320 -2.42 6.09 -22.63
C SER A 320 -2.78 5.89 -24.11
N GLY A 321 -3.54 6.83 -24.68
CA GLY A 321 -3.93 6.84 -26.10
C GLY A 321 -4.95 5.76 -26.46
N LYS A 322 -5.70 5.22 -25.51
CA LYS A 322 -6.73 4.20 -25.75
C LYS A 322 -8.12 4.74 -25.47
N THR A 323 -9.07 4.40 -26.32
CA THR A 323 -10.47 4.65 -26.01
C THR A 323 -10.93 3.71 -24.90
N PRO A 324 -11.52 4.19 -23.80
CA PRO A 324 -12.04 3.33 -22.74
C PRO A 324 -13.00 2.28 -23.30
N THR A 325 -12.84 1.03 -22.84
CA THR A 325 -13.77 -0.04 -23.22
C THR A 325 -15.11 0.20 -22.54
N VAL A 326 -16.17 0.14 -23.33
CA VAL A 326 -17.56 0.32 -22.89
C VAL A 326 -18.42 -0.86 -23.37
N ASN A 327 -19.74 -0.84 -23.14
CA ASN A 327 -20.68 -1.90 -23.53
C ASN A 327 -20.32 -3.27 -22.93
N THR A 328 -19.83 -3.28 -21.71
CA THR A 328 -19.37 -4.47 -20.97
C THR A 328 -19.96 -4.43 -19.56
N THR A 329 -20.38 -5.57 -19.04
CA THR A 329 -20.96 -5.67 -17.68
C THR A 329 -19.88 -5.59 -16.61
N ILE A 330 -20.27 -5.24 -15.37
CA ILE A 330 -19.37 -5.19 -14.21
C ILE A 330 -18.66 -6.54 -14.00
N GLY A 331 -19.38 -7.67 -14.11
CA GLY A 331 -18.80 -9.01 -13.94
C GLY A 331 -17.77 -9.35 -15.00
N ASN A 332 -17.97 -8.92 -16.25
CA ASN A 332 -16.98 -9.11 -17.31
C ASN A 332 -15.75 -8.23 -17.08
N PHE A 333 -15.90 -6.97 -16.64
CA PHE A 333 -14.76 -6.12 -16.30
C PHE A 333 -13.95 -6.72 -15.14
N ARG A 334 -14.61 -7.26 -14.11
CA ARG A 334 -13.95 -7.99 -13.01
C ARG A 334 -13.14 -9.17 -13.54
N THR A 335 -13.72 -9.99 -14.42
CA THR A 335 -13.02 -11.11 -15.06
C THR A 335 -11.79 -10.64 -15.84
N TYR A 336 -11.88 -9.55 -16.60
CA TYR A 336 -10.77 -9.00 -17.36
C TYR A 336 -9.68 -8.38 -16.44
N ALA A 337 -10.07 -7.79 -15.31
CA ALA A 337 -9.11 -7.30 -14.32
C ALA A 337 -8.34 -8.46 -13.70
N GLN A 338 -9.04 -9.49 -13.22
CA GLN A 338 -8.46 -10.68 -12.59
C GLN A 338 -7.61 -11.53 -13.56
N ALA A 339 -7.85 -11.43 -14.86
CA ALA A 339 -7.01 -12.08 -15.87
C ALA A 339 -5.56 -11.54 -15.93
N ASN A 340 -5.26 -10.40 -15.28
CA ASN A 340 -3.89 -9.90 -15.09
C ASN A 340 -3.10 -10.68 -14.03
N GLY A 341 -3.78 -11.42 -13.14
CA GLY A 341 -3.16 -12.23 -12.08
C GLY A 341 -3.74 -11.98 -10.69
N SER A 342 -3.19 -12.69 -9.71
CA SER A 342 -3.61 -12.53 -8.32
C SER A 342 -3.37 -11.10 -7.83
N GLY A 343 -4.31 -10.55 -7.07
CA GLY A 343 -4.28 -9.19 -6.55
C GLY A 343 -4.93 -8.15 -7.48
N TYR A 344 -5.14 -8.48 -8.76
CA TYR A 344 -5.82 -7.56 -9.69
C TYR A 344 -7.34 -7.69 -9.60
N ASP A 345 -7.99 -6.53 -9.56
CA ASP A 345 -9.45 -6.36 -9.63
C ASP A 345 -9.79 -5.04 -10.37
N GLN A 346 -11.06 -4.74 -10.55
CA GLN A 346 -11.49 -3.39 -10.90
C GLN A 346 -11.66 -2.55 -9.63
N SER A 347 -11.67 -1.21 -9.79
CA SER A 347 -11.81 -0.22 -8.71
C SER A 347 -12.95 -0.58 -7.76
N ALA A 348 -12.71 -0.47 -6.44
CA ALA A 348 -13.65 -0.87 -5.42
C ALA A 348 -14.01 0.26 -4.44
N PHE A 349 -15.05 0.03 -3.66
CA PHE A 349 -15.72 1.04 -2.84
C PHE A 349 -14.81 1.71 -1.81
N TYR A 350 -14.02 0.94 -1.06
CA TYR A 350 -13.18 1.54 -0.03
C TYR A 350 -12.03 2.37 -0.60
N GLN A 351 -11.51 2.02 -1.80
CA GLN A 351 -10.54 2.85 -2.51
C GLN A 351 -11.19 4.14 -3.03
N LEU A 352 -12.49 4.12 -3.36
CA LEU A 352 -13.23 5.33 -3.68
C LEU A 352 -13.43 6.21 -2.44
N VAL A 353 -13.88 5.64 -1.31
CA VAL A 353 -14.04 6.38 -0.04
C VAL A 353 -12.73 7.03 0.38
N PHE A 354 -11.62 6.31 0.28
CA PHE A 354 -10.29 6.85 0.57
C PHE A 354 -9.95 8.07 -0.29
N ARG A 355 -10.17 7.98 -1.60
CA ARG A 355 -9.94 9.10 -2.54
C ARG A 355 -10.85 10.30 -2.26
N GLN A 356 -12.09 10.06 -1.83
CA GLN A 356 -13.03 11.11 -1.43
C GLN A 356 -12.57 11.81 -0.13
N CYS A 357 -12.00 11.07 0.84
CA CYS A 357 -11.37 11.66 2.01
C CYS A 357 -10.17 12.54 1.63
N MET A 358 -9.28 12.06 0.75
CA MET A 358 -8.16 12.86 0.22
C MET A 358 -8.65 14.15 -0.44
N TYR A 359 -9.71 14.05 -1.26
CA TYR A 359 -10.30 15.19 -1.94
C TYR A 359 -10.79 16.26 -0.94
N LEU A 360 -11.59 15.86 0.06
CA LEU A 360 -12.13 16.77 1.08
C LEU A 360 -11.05 17.49 1.86
N LEU A 361 -10.00 16.75 2.26
CA LEU A 361 -8.86 17.32 2.96
C LEU A 361 -8.09 18.31 2.06
N LYS A 362 -7.79 17.92 0.81
CA LYS A 362 -7.00 18.77 -0.08
C LYS A 362 -7.74 20.04 -0.50
N TYR A 363 -9.01 19.92 -0.89
CA TYR A 363 -9.72 21.03 -1.55
C TYR A 363 -10.66 21.81 -0.65
N LYS A 364 -11.07 21.25 0.50
CA LYS A 364 -11.95 21.95 1.46
C LYS A 364 -13.21 22.52 0.81
N ASN A 365 -13.80 21.78 -0.13
CA ASN A 365 -14.97 22.22 -0.89
C ASN A 365 -15.82 21.01 -1.28
N LEU A 366 -17.14 21.08 -1.14
CA LEU A 366 -18.05 20.01 -1.57
C LEU A 366 -18.40 20.09 -3.07
N ASP A 367 -18.24 21.24 -3.72
CA ASP A 367 -18.34 21.41 -5.18
C ASP A 367 -17.00 21.06 -5.84
N SER A 368 -16.90 19.82 -6.29
CA SER A 368 -15.68 19.30 -6.88
C SER A 368 -15.35 19.92 -8.24
N GLN A 369 -16.35 20.29 -9.02
CA GLN A 369 -16.15 20.92 -10.32
C GLN A 369 -15.64 22.36 -10.19
N THR A 370 -16.14 23.11 -9.21
CA THR A 370 -15.59 24.44 -8.91
C THR A 370 -14.18 24.36 -8.32
N ALA A 371 -13.90 23.38 -7.45
CA ALA A 371 -12.62 23.27 -6.77
C ALA A 371 -11.47 22.79 -7.68
N VAL A 372 -11.73 21.90 -8.63
CA VAL A 372 -10.70 21.27 -9.47
C VAL A 372 -10.91 21.59 -10.95
N GLY A 373 -12.14 21.50 -11.42
CA GLY A 373 -12.49 21.70 -12.82
C GLY A 373 -13.62 20.77 -13.26
N GLN A 374 -14.31 21.13 -14.33
CA GLN A 374 -15.55 20.44 -14.76
C GLN A 374 -15.27 19.00 -15.28
N GLY A 375 -14.11 18.75 -15.87
CA GLY A 375 -13.82 17.50 -16.56
C GLY A 375 -14.57 17.38 -17.89
N TYR A 376 -14.44 16.22 -18.55
CA TYR A 376 -15.13 15.96 -19.81
C TYR A 376 -16.58 15.52 -19.54
N THR A 377 -17.46 16.48 -19.25
CA THR A 377 -18.85 16.25 -18.82
C THR A 377 -19.91 16.99 -19.65
N SER A 378 -19.50 17.93 -20.53
CA SER A 378 -20.41 18.77 -21.33
C SER A 378 -20.08 18.68 -22.82
N SER A 379 -19.77 17.48 -23.31
CA SER A 379 -19.43 17.25 -24.72
C SER A 379 -20.64 17.17 -25.63
N SER A 380 -20.61 17.92 -26.72
CA SER A 380 -21.57 17.79 -27.81
C SER A 380 -21.39 16.53 -28.67
N ASN A 381 -20.22 15.86 -28.55
CA ASN A 381 -19.86 14.71 -29.39
C ASN A 381 -20.55 13.41 -28.99
N SER A 382 -21.19 13.36 -27.82
CA SER A 382 -21.91 12.19 -27.29
C SER A 382 -21.10 10.88 -27.34
N ALA A 383 -19.79 10.98 -27.09
CA ALA A 383 -18.85 9.86 -27.13
C ALA A 383 -17.70 10.06 -26.15
N SER A 384 -17.16 8.94 -25.69
CA SER A 384 -15.91 8.93 -24.90
C SER A 384 -14.71 9.36 -25.74
N ILE A 385 -13.73 9.97 -25.10
CA ILE A 385 -12.45 10.33 -25.71
C ILE A 385 -11.32 9.44 -25.20
N SER A 386 -10.22 9.40 -25.96
CA SER A 386 -9.06 8.56 -25.63
C SER A 386 -8.32 9.09 -24.41
N THR A 387 -7.76 8.17 -23.65
CA THR A 387 -6.93 8.43 -22.47
C THR A 387 -5.60 9.11 -22.82
N GLY A 388 -4.98 9.76 -21.86
CA GLY A 388 -3.64 10.36 -21.98
C GLY A 388 -3.64 11.85 -22.29
N GLY A 389 -4.81 12.50 -22.36
CA GLY A 389 -4.92 13.94 -22.59
C GLY A 389 -4.28 14.79 -21.48
N THR A 390 -4.06 14.20 -20.32
CA THR A 390 -3.48 14.90 -19.15
C THR A 390 -2.08 14.43 -18.76
N ASN A 391 -1.37 13.68 -19.60
CA ASN A 391 -0.06 13.09 -19.28
C ASN A 391 0.99 14.11 -18.83
N THR A 392 0.96 15.34 -19.34
CA THR A 392 1.90 16.42 -19.04
C THR A 392 1.32 17.51 -18.14
N LYS A 393 0.26 17.21 -17.39
CA LYS A 393 -0.52 18.18 -16.61
C LYS A 393 -0.32 18.08 -15.09
N GLY A 394 0.74 17.40 -14.63
CA GLY A 394 0.96 17.17 -13.20
C GLY A 394 0.05 16.07 -12.64
N MET A 395 -0.08 16.05 -11.32
CA MET A 395 -0.93 15.09 -10.60
C MET A 395 -2.39 15.54 -10.50
N ASP A 396 -2.63 16.84 -10.55
CA ASP A 396 -3.98 17.44 -10.56
C ASP A 396 -4.10 18.45 -11.70
N PHE A 397 -5.20 18.39 -12.40
CA PHE A 397 -5.50 19.29 -13.50
C PHE A 397 -7.02 19.35 -13.75
N GLY A 398 -7.55 20.52 -14.04
CA GLY A 398 -8.92 20.71 -14.47
C GLY A 398 -9.14 22.07 -15.11
N GLU A 399 -10.17 22.14 -15.94
CA GLU A 399 -10.66 23.35 -16.59
C GLU A 399 -12.17 23.47 -16.47
N THR A 400 -12.71 24.65 -16.68
CA THR A 400 -14.13 24.96 -16.46
C THR A 400 -15.02 24.76 -17.69
N THR A 401 -14.45 24.36 -18.83
CA THR A 401 -15.19 24.27 -20.10
C THR A 401 -16.10 23.05 -20.22
N GLY A 402 -15.85 21.99 -19.44
CA GLY A 402 -16.56 20.71 -19.53
C GLY A 402 -16.24 19.89 -20.78
N THR A 403 -15.26 20.30 -21.59
CA THR A 403 -14.87 19.67 -22.86
C THR A 403 -13.50 19.05 -22.85
N LEU A 404 -12.77 19.19 -21.74
CA LEU A 404 -11.42 18.63 -21.53
C LEU A 404 -11.42 17.63 -20.37
N GLN A 405 -10.54 16.65 -20.46
CA GLN A 405 -10.30 15.71 -19.36
C GLN A 405 -9.75 16.44 -18.13
N MET A 406 -10.10 15.94 -16.97
CA MET A 406 -9.52 16.37 -15.70
C MET A 406 -8.60 15.29 -15.15
N LYS A 407 -7.77 15.62 -14.18
CA LYS A 407 -6.94 14.70 -13.42
C LYS A 407 -6.98 15.07 -11.94
N LEU A 408 -7.10 14.07 -11.08
CA LEU A 408 -7.06 14.24 -9.64
C LEU A 408 -6.25 13.10 -9.02
N PHE A 409 -5.24 13.44 -8.22
CA PHE A 409 -4.30 12.48 -7.63
C PHE A 409 -3.61 11.56 -8.66
N GLY A 410 -3.33 12.07 -9.85
CA GLY A 410 -2.78 11.31 -10.96
C GLY A 410 -3.77 10.45 -11.74
N LEU A 411 -5.03 10.37 -11.29
CA LEU A 411 -6.09 9.63 -11.96
C LEU A 411 -6.79 10.52 -12.99
N GLU A 412 -6.54 10.27 -14.27
CA GLU A 412 -7.25 10.95 -15.36
C GLU A 412 -8.72 10.53 -15.38
N ASP A 413 -9.61 11.49 -15.70
CA ASP A 413 -11.05 11.29 -15.67
C ASP A 413 -11.54 10.70 -14.33
N PHE A 414 -11.10 11.28 -13.20
CA PHE A 414 -11.64 10.91 -11.89
C PHE A 414 -13.18 11.02 -11.91
N TRP A 415 -13.70 12.05 -12.57
CA TRP A 415 -15.08 12.13 -13.04
C TRP A 415 -15.10 12.57 -14.51
N GLY A 416 -16.24 12.34 -15.16
CA GLY A 416 -16.42 12.64 -16.58
C GLY A 416 -15.86 11.56 -17.51
N ASN A 417 -15.94 11.79 -18.81
CA ASN A 417 -15.66 10.91 -19.91
C ASN A 417 -16.61 9.70 -19.92
N VAL A 418 -16.39 8.70 -19.07
CA VAL A 418 -17.30 7.57 -18.84
C VAL A 418 -17.38 7.26 -17.34
N TYR A 419 -18.53 6.78 -16.89
CA TYR A 419 -18.66 6.23 -15.55
C TYR A 419 -17.64 5.12 -15.30
N GLU A 420 -17.34 4.86 -14.04
CA GLU A 420 -16.50 3.78 -13.55
C GLU A 420 -17.36 2.84 -12.71
N PHE A 421 -17.45 1.55 -13.07
CA PHE A 421 -18.03 0.55 -12.18
C PHE A 421 -17.23 0.47 -10.88
N ILE A 422 -17.93 0.33 -9.76
CA ILE A 422 -17.34 0.21 -8.43
C ILE A 422 -17.77 -1.13 -7.83
N ASP A 423 -16.78 -1.99 -7.59
CA ASP A 423 -16.98 -3.24 -6.87
C ASP A 423 -17.01 -3.04 -5.34
N GLY A 424 -17.35 -4.08 -4.61
CA GLY A 424 -17.29 -4.08 -3.13
C GLY A 424 -18.39 -3.26 -2.45
N ILE A 425 -19.42 -2.82 -3.18
CA ILE A 425 -20.64 -2.23 -2.64
C ILE A 425 -21.87 -2.79 -3.35
N PHE A 426 -22.91 -3.07 -2.59
CA PHE A 426 -24.21 -3.52 -3.07
C PHE A 426 -25.32 -3.00 -2.14
N SER A 427 -26.47 -2.65 -2.67
CA SER A 427 -27.68 -2.43 -1.88
C SER A 427 -28.57 -3.67 -1.95
N ASP A 428 -29.05 -4.18 -0.81
CA ASP A 428 -29.98 -5.30 -0.81
C ASP A 428 -31.42 -4.91 -1.17
N SER A 429 -32.34 -5.87 -1.14
CA SER A 429 -33.77 -5.62 -1.43
C SER A 429 -34.44 -4.65 -0.43
N SER A 430 -33.88 -4.49 0.76
CA SER A 430 -34.33 -3.54 1.79
C SER A 430 -33.56 -2.23 1.77
N ARG A 431 -32.63 -2.03 0.82
CA ARG A 431 -31.71 -0.89 0.70
C ARG A 431 -30.73 -0.77 1.87
N ASN A 432 -30.40 -1.90 2.52
CA ASN A 432 -29.23 -1.93 3.37
C ASN A 432 -27.98 -1.83 2.50
N ILE A 433 -26.94 -1.16 3.01
CA ILE A 433 -25.66 -1.02 2.34
C ILE A 433 -24.76 -2.19 2.75
N LEU A 434 -24.35 -2.98 1.77
CA LEU A 434 -23.46 -4.12 1.93
C LEU A 434 -22.12 -3.79 1.30
N THR A 435 -21.02 -4.08 2.02
CA THR A 435 -19.67 -3.80 1.56
C THR A 435 -18.73 -4.99 1.71
N ALA A 436 -17.68 -5.03 0.92
CA ALA A 436 -16.65 -6.06 0.98
C ALA A 436 -15.27 -5.49 0.64
N THR A 437 -14.22 -6.17 1.09
CA THR A 437 -12.81 -5.89 0.76
C THR A 437 -12.21 -6.92 -0.19
N GLU A 438 -12.93 -8.00 -0.50
CA GLU A 438 -12.54 -9.05 -1.44
C GLU A 438 -13.76 -9.86 -1.90
N ASN A 439 -13.54 -10.85 -2.77
CA ASN A 439 -14.58 -11.77 -3.27
C ASN A 439 -15.78 -11.04 -3.89
N PHE A 440 -15.48 -9.99 -4.65
CA PHE A 440 -16.46 -9.14 -5.29
C PHE A 440 -17.38 -9.95 -6.23
N ASN A 441 -18.68 -9.63 -6.18
CA ASN A 441 -19.69 -10.34 -6.96
C ASN A 441 -20.89 -9.44 -7.27
N ASP A 442 -21.81 -9.94 -8.10
CA ASP A 442 -22.93 -9.18 -8.65
C ASP A 442 -24.19 -9.18 -7.75
N THR A 443 -24.15 -9.84 -6.60
CA THR A 443 -25.32 -10.05 -5.74
C THR A 443 -25.15 -9.56 -4.31
N GLY A 444 -23.93 -9.11 -3.93
CA GLY A 444 -23.58 -8.79 -2.55
C GLY A 444 -23.52 -10.00 -1.62
N SER A 445 -23.52 -11.22 -2.17
CA SER A 445 -23.40 -12.45 -1.37
C SER A 445 -22.07 -12.48 -0.63
N GLY A 446 -22.11 -12.70 0.70
CA GLY A 446 -20.92 -12.70 1.54
C GLY A 446 -20.40 -11.31 1.92
N TYR A 447 -21.04 -10.22 1.46
CA TYR A 447 -20.69 -8.87 1.88
C TYR A 447 -21.20 -8.60 3.31
N THR A 448 -20.51 -7.73 4.02
CA THR A 448 -20.92 -7.29 5.35
C THR A 448 -22.02 -6.26 5.26
N ASN A 449 -23.14 -6.48 5.97
CA ASN A 449 -24.22 -5.52 6.07
C ASN A 449 -23.81 -4.38 7.03
N GLN A 450 -23.67 -3.16 6.50
CA GLN A 450 -23.30 -1.97 7.25
C GLN A 450 -24.52 -1.24 7.85
N GLY A 451 -25.72 -1.62 7.46
CA GLY A 451 -26.96 -1.05 7.97
C GLY A 451 -27.84 -0.42 6.90
N ALA A 452 -28.98 0.09 7.35
CA ALA A 452 -29.98 0.69 6.50
C ALA A 452 -29.53 2.05 5.96
N SER A 453 -29.83 2.31 4.67
CA SER A 453 -29.56 3.59 4.05
C SER A 453 -30.42 4.75 4.57
N GLY A 454 -31.55 4.43 5.23
CA GLY A 454 -32.55 5.42 5.66
C GLY A 454 -33.65 5.69 4.63
N PHE A 455 -33.54 5.17 3.40
CA PHE A 455 -34.57 5.33 2.38
C PHE A 455 -35.61 4.20 2.41
N SER A 456 -36.90 4.56 2.44
CA SER A 456 -38.03 3.61 2.34
C SER A 456 -38.39 3.22 0.91
N SER A 457 -37.94 4.00 -0.09
CA SER A 457 -38.12 3.75 -1.52
C SER A 457 -36.83 4.08 -2.27
N ASP A 458 -36.75 3.75 -3.55
CA ASP A 458 -35.62 4.12 -4.41
C ASP A 458 -35.46 5.64 -4.44
N ALA A 459 -34.26 6.12 -4.23
CA ALA A 459 -33.97 7.54 -4.09
C ALA A 459 -32.77 7.94 -4.97
N GLY A 460 -32.86 9.11 -5.57
CA GLY A 460 -31.77 9.67 -6.37
C GLY A 460 -32.08 11.11 -6.78
N ASN A 461 -31.17 12.00 -6.52
CA ASN A 461 -31.17 13.42 -6.90
C ASN A 461 -29.88 14.09 -6.42
N TRP A 462 -29.84 15.42 -6.39
CA TRP A 462 -28.76 16.22 -5.82
C TRP A 462 -28.54 15.91 -4.35
N ILE A 463 -27.32 15.54 -3.99
CA ILE A 463 -26.94 15.09 -2.65
C ILE A 463 -26.99 16.26 -1.66
N SER A 464 -27.77 16.12 -0.57
CA SER A 464 -27.77 17.06 0.55
C SER A 464 -27.16 16.49 1.82
N ASP A 465 -27.13 15.16 1.97
CA ASP A 465 -26.53 14.46 3.12
C ASP A 465 -26.00 13.08 2.68
N VAL A 466 -25.03 12.57 3.43
CA VAL A 466 -24.38 11.26 3.20
C VAL A 466 -24.37 10.42 4.47
N GLN A 467 -24.09 9.13 4.37
CA GLN A 467 -24.06 8.21 5.50
C GLN A 467 -23.04 8.63 6.57
N GLY A 468 -21.87 9.10 6.19
CA GLY A 468 -20.90 9.74 7.07
C GLY A 468 -20.32 8.82 8.14
N THR A 469 -20.03 7.55 7.78
CA THR A 469 -19.26 6.59 8.58
C THR A 469 -18.11 6.02 7.76
N SER A 470 -17.10 5.46 8.42
CA SER A 470 -15.95 4.87 7.71
C SER A 470 -16.34 3.71 6.80
N GLU A 471 -17.36 2.97 7.15
CA GLU A 471 -17.83 1.75 6.44
C GLU A 471 -18.77 2.07 5.28
N MET A 472 -19.55 3.16 5.37
CA MET A 472 -20.53 3.55 4.35
C MET A 472 -20.12 4.80 3.57
N GLY A 473 -19.07 5.49 3.99
CA GLY A 473 -18.49 6.64 3.30
C GLY A 473 -19.51 7.73 2.96
N PHE A 474 -19.48 8.12 1.70
CA PHE A 474 -20.28 9.20 1.13
C PHE A 474 -21.49 8.67 0.31
N VAL A 475 -21.97 7.46 0.59
CA VAL A 475 -23.25 6.97 0.04
C VAL A 475 -24.36 7.92 0.47
N ILE A 476 -25.27 8.23 -0.45
CA ILE A 476 -26.33 9.21 -0.21
C ILE A 476 -27.22 8.84 0.98
N LYS A 477 -27.67 9.88 1.72
CA LYS A 477 -28.65 9.82 2.80
C LYS A 477 -29.73 10.87 2.66
N GLY A 478 -29.46 11.96 1.92
CA GLY A 478 -30.40 13.03 1.61
C GLY A 478 -30.29 13.48 0.16
N THR A 479 -31.42 13.92 -0.43
CA THR A 479 -31.53 14.22 -1.87
C THR A 479 -32.19 15.58 -2.15
N SER A 480 -32.10 16.52 -1.21
CA SER A 480 -32.71 17.87 -1.32
C SER A 480 -31.70 18.97 -1.68
N GLY A 481 -30.52 18.61 -2.17
CA GLY A 481 -29.51 19.55 -2.64
C GLY A 481 -29.81 20.14 -4.02
N SER A 482 -28.83 20.82 -4.58
CA SER A 482 -28.88 21.37 -5.94
C SER A 482 -27.48 21.40 -6.56
N SER A 483 -27.36 21.84 -7.81
CA SER A 483 -26.07 22.06 -8.48
C SER A 483 -25.17 23.14 -7.84
N SER A 484 -25.64 23.83 -6.81
CA SER A 484 -24.92 24.90 -6.12
C SER A 484 -25.01 24.82 -4.60
N THR A 485 -25.58 23.74 -4.07
CA THR A 485 -25.70 23.55 -2.61
C THR A 485 -25.28 22.18 -2.18
N TYR A 486 -24.70 22.07 -0.98
CA TYR A 486 -24.17 20.84 -0.38
C TYR A 486 -23.11 20.20 -1.27
N TYR A 487 -23.31 18.98 -1.74
CA TYR A 487 -22.29 18.22 -2.50
C TYR A 487 -22.23 18.59 -3.98
N CYS A 488 -23.21 19.34 -4.50
CA CYS A 488 -23.32 19.79 -5.90
C CYS A 488 -23.32 18.65 -6.94
N ASP A 489 -23.33 17.40 -6.51
CA ASP A 489 -23.35 16.18 -7.32
C ASP A 489 -24.69 15.45 -7.16
N CYS A 490 -25.05 14.61 -8.15
CA CYS A 490 -26.20 13.71 -8.02
C CYS A 490 -25.75 12.34 -7.54
N GLY A 491 -26.52 11.74 -6.61
CA GLY A 491 -26.35 10.38 -6.15
C GLY A 491 -27.64 9.57 -6.27
N SER A 492 -27.56 8.24 -6.22
CA SER A 492 -28.75 7.38 -6.13
C SER A 492 -28.50 6.12 -5.31
N LEU A 493 -29.57 5.61 -4.70
CA LEU A 493 -29.57 4.33 -4.01
C LEU A 493 -30.91 3.64 -4.24
N TYR A 494 -30.89 2.51 -4.94
CA TYR A 494 -32.04 1.69 -5.32
C TYR A 494 -31.88 0.31 -4.71
N ALA A 495 -33.00 -0.38 -4.53
CA ALA A 495 -33.01 -1.74 -3.97
C ALA A 495 -32.39 -2.76 -4.93
N ALA A 496 -31.55 -3.67 -4.39
CA ALA A 496 -30.88 -4.76 -5.09
C ALA A 496 -30.05 -4.27 -6.30
N ARG A 497 -29.07 -3.34 -6.05
CA ARG A 497 -28.28 -2.70 -7.10
C ARG A 497 -26.78 -2.68 -6.79
N LEU A 498 -26.03 -2.62 -7.90
CA LEU A 498 -24.59 -2.34 -7.98
C LEU A 498 -24.31 -0.86 -8.22
N ALA A 499 -23.04 -0.46 -8.08
CA ALA A 499 -22.62 0.92 -8.14
C ALA A 499 -21.77 1.27 -9.38
N PHE A 500 -21.90 2.51 -9.82
CA PHE A 500 -20.95 3.18 -10.71
C PHE A 500 -20.78 4.64 -10.29
N PHE A 501 -19.67 5.26 -10.70
CA PHE A 501 -19.15 6.48 -10.11
C PHE A 501 -18.68 7.49 -11.17
N GLY A 502 -18.75 8.79 -10.83
CA GLY A 502 -18.00 9.88 -11.45
C GLY A 502 -18.77 10.69 -12.50
N GLY A 503 -19.70 10.07 -13.21
CA GLY A 503 -20.39 10.71 -14.33
C GLY A 503 -19.71 10.47 -15.68
N ASP A 504 -20.39 10.88 -16.76
CA ASP A 504 -19.94 10.73 -18.14
C ASP A 504 -19.86 12.06 -18.89
N TRP A 505 -19.55 11.98 -20.20
CA TRP A 505 -19.40 13.11 -21.12
C TRP A 505 -20.66 13.97 -21.29
N GLY A 506 -21.81 13.57 -20.77
CA GLY A 506 -23.11 14.28 -20.93
C GLY A 506 -23.77 14.68 -19.62
N ASP A 507 -23.17 14.44 -18.46
CA ASP A 507 -23.79 14.66 -17.14
C ASP A 507 -23.72 16.12 -16.65
N GLY A 508 -22.86 16.95 -17.25
CA GLY A 508 -22.73 18.36 -16.88
C GLY A 508 -22.40 18.56 -15.41
N ALA A 509 -23.11 19.46 -14.77
CA ALA A 509 -22.91 19.82 -13.37
C ALA A 509 -23.23 18.69 -12.37
N SER A 510 -23.94 17.64 -12.79
CA SER A 510 -24.26 16.53 -11.87
C SER A 510 -23.13 15.52 -11.67
N ALA A 511 -22.05 15.59 -12.48
CA ALA A 511 -20.84 14.79 -12.33
C ALA A 511 -19.93 15.36 -11.25
N GLY A 512 -19.12 14.50 -10.60
CA GLY A 512 -18.11 14.98 -9.65
C GLY A 512 -17.64 13.92 -8.66
N ALA A 513 -16.93 14.37 -7.64
CA ALA A 513 -16.24 13.51 -6.67
C ALA A 513 -17.17 12.70 -5.76
N PHE A 514 -18.44 13.08 -5.65
CA PHE A 514 -19.43 12.39 -4.82
C PHE A 514 -20.54 11.71 -5.65
N ARG A 515 -20.47 11.77 -6.98
CA ARG A 515 -21.46 11.13 -7.85
C ARG A 515 -21.34 9.61 -7.79
N LEU A 516 -21.92 9.00 -6.77
CA LEU A 516 -22.05 7.55 -6.61
C LEU A 516 -23.51 7.13 -6.84
N LEU A 517 -23.73 6.28 -7.83
CA LEU A 517 -25.06 5.80 -8.20
C LEU A 517 -25.16 4.30 -7.93
N VAL A 518 -25.75 3.91 -6.80
CA VAL A 518 -26.05 2.51 -6.45
C VAL A 518 -27.40 2.17 -7.04
N SER A 519 -27.50 2.06 -8.37
CA SER A 519 -28.75 1.94 -9.10
C SER A 519 -28.67 1.03 -10.33
N ARG A 520 -27.59 0.23 -10.47
CA ARG A 520 -27.35 -0.60 -11.67
C ARG A 520 -27.62 -2.07 -11.43
N PHE A 521 -28.18 -2.73 -12.45
CA PHE A 521 -28.28 -4.18 -12.49
C PHE A 521 -26.94 -4.80 -12.92
N ALA A 522 -26.72 -6.07 -12.57
CA ALA A 522 -25.54 -6.81 -13.00
C ALA A 522 -25.44 -6.98 -14.52
N SER A 523 -26.58 -6.98 -15.21
CA SER A 523 -26.67 -7.05 -16.67
C SER A 523 -26.45 -5.73 -17.40
N ASP A 524 -26.38 -4.61 -16.65
CA ASP A 524 -26.22 -3.30 -17.28
C ASP A 524 -24.86 -3.21 -17.97
N SER A 525 -24.93 -2.75 -19.22
CA SER A 525 -23.79 -2.40 -20.04
C SER A 525 -24.20 -1.21 -20.92
N GLY A 526 -23.28 -0.39 -21.34
CA GLY A 526 -23.62 0.74 -22.19
C GLY A 526 -22.40 1.55 -22.61
N SER A 527 -22.61 2.47 -23.56
CA SER A 527 -21.55 3.32 -24.13
C SER A 527 -21.00 4.37 -23.14
N ARG A 528 -21.62 4.50 -21.97
CA ARG A 528 -21.31 5.54 -20.98
C ARG A 528 -20.57 5.01 -19.76
N VAL A 529 -20.29 3.71 -19.67
CA VAL A 529 -19.68 3.10 -18.49
C VAL A 529 -18.51 2.19 -18.86
N SER A 530 -17.44 2.29 -18.10
CA SER A 530 -16.21 1.53 -18.17
C SER A 530 -15.83 1.02 -16.79
N ALA A 531 -14.56 0.65 -16.59
CA ALA A 531 -13.97 0.29 -15.31
C ALA A 531 -12.61 0.95 -15.17
N ARG A 532 -11.99 0.80 -14.01
CA ARG A 532 -10.60 1.18 -13.74
C ARG A 532 -9.86 -0.01 -13.13
N LEU A 533 -8.66 -0.31 -13.63
CA LEU A 533 -7.83 -1.38 -13.08
C LEU A 533 -7.39 -1.05 -11.65
N MET A 534 -7.39 -2.05 -10.78
CA MET A 534 -6.89 -1.97 -9.40
C MET A 534 -5.95 -3.14 -9.12
N TYR A 535 -5.01 -2.93 -8.20
CA TYR A 535 -4.19 -3.98 -7.58
C TYR A 535 -4.10 -3.75 -6.08
N LEU A 536 -4.37 -4.82 -5.29
CA LEU A 536 -4.30 -4.80 -3.82
C LEU A 536 -3.89 -6.17 -3.24
#